data_74871331575b1b3adfcf389fd373dc32
#
_entry.id   74871331575b1b3adfcf389fd373dc32
#
_cell.length_a   1.000
_cell.length_b   1.000
_cell.length_c   1.000
_cell.angle_alpha   90.00
_cell.angle_beta   90.00
_cell.angle_gamma   90.00
#
_symmetry.space_group_name_H-M   'P 1'
#
loop_
_entity.id
_entity.type
_entity.pdbx_description
1 polymer ?
#
loop_
_entity_poly.entity_id
_entity_poly.type
_entity_poly.pdbx_seq_one_letter_code
_entity_poly.pdbx_strand_id
1 'polypeptide(L)'
;SSLIPGVLVRYADDFVIITDSREHAHFWKERIGHFLEKEMKLTLSPEKTLITDVRKRYIQFLGYEYKVVRGKSRKGYIPRTIPNRKRLKSKVEEIHANILAIPKNVSRDVVIRQIHLINSQIRGLVNYYEATTWVTVAFKRYRQYLQHTAHKRLKKYSVKWIPANKTSTLPSIHSKHKAKIVAIPYKDLW
;
A
#
# COMPACT_ATOMS: atom_id res chain seq x y z
N SER A 1 2.18 40.71 11.57
CA SER A 1 2.77 39.38 11.77
C SER A 1 2.60 38.60 10.49
N SER A 2 3.69 38.26 9.80
CA SER A 2 3.64 37.41 8.61
C SER A 2 3.14 36.01 9.03
N LEU A 3 2.08 35.53 8.36
CA LEU A 3 1.59 34.17 8.53
C LEU A 3 2.69 33.18 8.11
N ILE A 4 3.10 32.31 9.04
CA ILE A 4 4.06 31.25 8.74
C ILE A 4 3.33 30.13 8.00
N PRO A 5 3.67 29.84 6.74
CA PRO A 5 2.97 28.87 5.93
C PRO A 5 3.12 27.45 6.48
N GLY A 6 2.01 26.71 6.54
CA GLY A 6 1.99 25.33 6.94
C GLY A 6 0.65 24.68 6.60
N VAL A 7 0.69 23.50 5.97
CA VAL A 7 -0.51 22.72 5.67
C VAL A 7 -0.50 21.47 6.54
N LEU A 8 -1.49 21.34 7.42
CA LEU A 8 -1.70 20.19 8.27
C LEU A 8 -2.54 19.14 7.54
N VAL A 9 -2.02 17.93 7.43
CA VAL A 9 -2.75 16.73 6.98
C VAL A 9 -2.79 15.76 8.15
N ARG A 10 -4.00 15.41 8.61
CA ARG A 10 -4.21 14.53 9.78
C ARG A 10 -5.09 13.34 9.42
N TYR A 11 -4.74 12.19 9.96
CA TYR A 11 -5.56 10.99 9.95
C TYR A 11 -5.45 10.29 11.31
N ALA A 12 -6.52 10.30 12.09
CA ALA A 12 -6.55 9.85 13.49
C ALA A 12 -5.41 10.49 14.31
N ASP A 13 -4.48 9.69 14.81
CA ASP A 13 -3.33 10.12 15.61
C ASP A 13 -2.11 10.50 14.76
N ASP A 14 -2.08 10.08 13.51
CA ASP A 14 -1.01 10.39 12.57
C ASP A 14 -1.25 11.74 11.90
N PHE A 15 -0.23 12.59 11.82
CA PHE A 15 -0.31 13.86 11.08
C PHE A 15 1.02 14.23 10.42
N VAL A 16 0.93 15.03 9.38
CA VAL A 16 2.07 15.63 8.67
C VAL A 16 1.80 17.11 8.47
N ILE A 17 2.83 17.93 8.67
CA ILE A 17 2.78 19.36 8.35
C ILE A 17 3.73 19.62 7.20
N ILE A 18 3.19 20.19 6.13
CA ILE A 18 3.95 20.54 4.95
C ILE A 18 4.26 22.05 5.03
N THR A 19 5.55 22.39 4.95
CA THR A 19 6.06 23.75 5.00
C THR A 19 6.97 24.01 3.81
N ASP A 20 7.26 25.26 3.54
CA ASP A 20 8.12 25.71 2.44
C ASP A 20 9.61 25.79 2.82
N SER A 21 9.92 25.85 4.12
CA SER A 21 11.28 25.93 4.63
C SER A 21 11.51 25.05 5.86
N ARG A 22 12.80 24.84 6.17
CA ARG A 22 13.22 24.08 7.35
C ARG A 22 12.91 24.85 8.64
N GLU A 23 13.08 26.16 8.60
CA GLU A 23 12.83 27.06 9.71
C GLU A 23 11.34 27.02 10.10
N HIS A 24 10.45 27.07 9.12
CA HIS A 24 9.01 26.94 9.35
C HIS A 24 8.63 25.55 9.87
N ALA A 25 9.32 24.50 9.43
CA ALA A 25 9.10 23.15 9.99
C ALA A 25 9.50 23.05 11.46
N HIS A 26 10.62 23.68 11.87
CA HIS A 26 11.01 23.76 13.28
C HIS A 26 10.02 24.57 14.11
N PHE A 27 9.60 25.73 13.62
CA PHE A 27 8.59 26.55 14.27
C PHE A 27 7.29 25.76 14.55
N TRP A 28 6.77 25.07 13.57
CA TRP A 28 5.54 24.29 13.73
C TRP A 28 5.73 23.10 14.67
N LYS A 29 6.88 22.42 14.61
CA LYS A 29 7.20 21.31 15.53
C LYS A 29 7.18 21.76 16.98
N GLU A 30 7.83 22.88 17.31
CA GLU A 30 7.88 23.44 18.66
C GLU A 30 6.51 23.91 19.11
N ARG A 31 5.79 24.66 18.28
CA ARG A 31 4.48 25.21 18.60
C ARG A 31 3.45 24.10 18.88
N ILE A 32 3.42 23.07 18.05
CA ILE A 32 2.51 21.93 18.26
C ILE A 32 2.94 21.09 19.45
N GLY A 33 4.23 20.86 19.64
CA GLY A 33 4.73 20.17 20.82
C GLY A 33 4.29 20.86 22.11
N HIS A 34 4.48 22.17 22.19
CA HIS A 34 4.03 22.98 23.33
C HIS A 34 2.52 22.95 23.55
N PHE A 35 1.74 23.05 22.47
CA PHE A 35 0.28 22.96 22.54
C PHE A 35 -0.18 21.60 23.07
N LEU A 36 0.35 20.50 22.51
CA LEU A 36 -0.01 19.15 22.95
C LEU A 36 0.35 18.90 24.41
N GLU A 37 1.50 19.37 24.85
CA GLU A 37 1.94 19.21 26.23
C GLU A 37 1.10 20.04 27.20
N LYS A 38 0.87 21.30 26.89
CA LYS A 38 0.18 22.24 27.77
C LYS A 38 -1.33 21.98 27.84
N GLU A 39 -1.98 21.82 26.69
CA GLU A 39 -3.44 21.75 26.62
C GLU A 39 -3.97 20.31 26.68
N MET A 40 -3.23 19.35 26.15
CA MET A 40 -3.69 17.97 26.01
C MET A 40 -2.93 16.96 26.88
N LYS A 41 -1.87 17.38 27.58
CA LYS A 41 -0.99 16.51 28.39
C LYS A 41 -0.39 15.36 27.56
N LEU A 42 -0.12 15.60 26.28
CA LEU A 42 0.48 14.65 25.36
C LEU A 42 1.87 15.13 24.95
N THR A 43 2.78 14.19 24.79
CA THR A 43 4.16 14.47 24.37
C THR A 43 4.42 13.93 22.96
N LEU A 44 5.02 14.73 22.08
CA LEU A 44 5.46 14.27 20.77
C LEU A 44 6.58 13.23 20.93
N SER A 45 6.44 12.09 20.27
CA SER A 45 7.53 11.09 20.23
C SER A 45 8.72 11.63 19.44
N PRO A 46 9.90 11.82 20.07
CA PRO A 46 11.10 12.34 19.37
C PRO A 46 11.52 11.45 18.20
N GLU A 47 11.37 10.12 18.34
CA GLU A 47 11.76 9.14 17.34
C GLU A 47 10.85 9.18 16.10
N LYS A 48 9.57 9.52 16.29
CA LYS A 48 8.56 9.56 15.22
C LYS A 48 8.38 10.95 14.62
N THR A 49 8.72 12.01 15.35
CA THR A 49 8.51 13.40 14.92
C THR A 49 9.75 13.95 14.23
N LEU A 50 9.84 13.67 12.93
CA LEU A 50 11.01 13.99 12.11
C LEU A 50 10.73 15.17 11.17
N ILE A 51 11.71 16.05 11.03
CA ILE A 51 11.73 17.09 9.98
C ILE A 51 12.54 16.56 8.80
N THR A 52 11.89 16.47 7.62
CA THR A 52 12.51 15.87 6.44
C THR A 52 12.34 16.74 5.21
N ASP A 53 13.42 17.03 4.50
CA ASP A 53 13.36 17.61 3.16
C ASP A 53 12.89 16.53 2.17
N VAL A 54 11.64 16.67 1.74
CA VAL A 54 10.97 15.71 0.83
C VAL A 54 11.60 15.65 -0.56
N ARG A 55 12.46 16.60 -0.93
CA ARG A 55 13.24 16.55 -2.17
C ARG A 55 14.46 15.63 -2.06
N LYS A 56 14.94 15.42 -0.84
CA LYS A 56 16.13 14.59 -0.56
C LYS A 56 15.77 13.18 -0.10
N ARG A 57 14.76 13.04 0.79
CA ARG A 57 14.39 11.76 1.41
C ARG A 57 12.88 11.52 1.33
N TYR A 58 12.49 10.26 1.41
CA TYR A 58 11.08 9.88 1.55
C TYR A 58 10.60 10.14 2.97
N ILE A 59 9.37 10.62 3.10
CA ILE A 59 8.60 10.57 4.34
C ILE A 59 7.62 9.40 4.30
N GLN A 60 7.30 8.87 5.46
CA GLN A 60 6.34 7.77 5.60
C GLN A 60 5.06 8.32 6.24
N PHE A 61 3.92 8.08 5.58
CA PHE A 61 2.61 8.44 6.09
C PHE A 61 1.54 7.48 5.56
N LEU A 62 0.69 6.95 6.45
CA LEU A 62 -0.42 6.04 6.10
C LEU A 62 -0.01 4.86 5.20
N GLY A 63 1.11 4.23 5.48
CA GLY A 63 1.56 3.06 4.72
C GLY A 63 2.19 3.36 3.36
N TYR A 64 2.33 4.63 3.01
CA TYR A 64 3.02 5.10 1.82
C TYR A 64 4.34 5.79 2.15
N GLU A 65 5.19 5.92 1.15
CA GLU A 65 6.39 6.74 1.15
C GLU A 65 6.22 7.85 0.10
N TYR A 66 6.43 9.10 0.52
CA TYR A 66 6.26 10.29 -0.32
C TYR A 66 7.58 11.01 -0.51
N LYS A 67 7.83 11.44 -1.73
CA LYS A 67 8.99 12.25 -2.10
C LYS A 67 8.60 13.22 -3.22
N VAL A 68 9.30 14.35 -3.30
CA VAL A 68 9.24 15.24 -4.46
C VAL A 68 10.45 14.95 -5.35
N VAL A 69 10.21 14.69 -6.62
CA VAL A 69 11.26 14.39 -7.60
C VAL A 69 11.23 15.39 -8.74
N ARG A 70 12.37 15.57 -9.41
CA ARG A 70 12.45 16.43 -10.59
C ARG A 70 11.70 15.76 -11.74
N GLY A 71 10.66 16.44 -12.23
CA GLY A 71 9.86 15.99 -13.37
C GLY A 71 10.39 16.54 -14.68
N LYS A 72 9.89 15.99 -15.79
CA LYS A 72 10.17 16.49 -17.15
C LYS A 72 9.28 17.68 -17.54
N SER A 73 8.29 18.03 -16.73
CA SER A 73 7.35 19.11 -17.01
C SER A 73 7.93 20.50 -16.69
N ARG A 74 7.32 21.56 -17.25
CA ARG A 74 7.67 22.97 -16.94
C ARG A 74 7.62 23.31 -15.44
N LYS A 75 6.82 22.59 -14.65
CA LYS A 75 6.71 22.79 -13.18
C LYS A 75 7.95 22.28 -12.41
N GLY A 76 8.89 21.60 -13.07
CA GLY A 76 10.20 21.21 -12.49
C GLY A 76 10.13 20.10 -11.44
N TYR A 77 9.13 20.06 -10.56
CA TYR A 77 8.98 19.09 -9.48
C TYR A 77 7.60 18.45 -9.48
N ILE A 78 7.58 17.13 -9.23
CA ILE A 78 6.34 16.35 -9.14
C ILE A 78 6.35 15.49 -7.87
N PRO A 79 5.19 15.28 -7.23
CA PRO A 79 5.08 14.35 -6.12
C PRO A 79 5.24 12.91 -6.62
N ARG A 80 5.94 12.11 -5.87
CA ARG A 80 6.07 10.67 -6.07
C ARG A 80 5.60 9.94 -4.84
N THR A 81 4.59 9.09 -5.02
CA THR A 81 4.03 8.25 -3.98
C THR A 81 4.33 6.80 -4.28
N ILE A 82 4.90 6.07 -3.34
CA ILE A 82 5.15 4.64 -3.46
C ILE A 82 4.63 3.91 -2.21
N PRO A 83 4.30 2.62 -2.30
CA PRO A 83 3.98 1.83 -1.13
C PRO A 83 5.17 1.79 -0.16
N ASN A 84 4.90 1.81 1.15
CA ASN A 84 5.94 1.51 2.12
C ASN A 84 6.48 0.10 1.85
N ARG A 85 7.76 0.03 1.51
CA ARG A 85 8.39 -1.21 1.00
C ARG A 85 8.34 -2.35 2.01
N LYS A 86 8.54 -2.06 3.29
CA LYS A 86 8.50 -3.08 4.36
C LYS A 86 7.08 -3.62 4.54
N ARG A 87 6.08 -2.74 4.62
CA ARG A 87 4.67 -3.12 4.75
C ARG A 87 4.17 -3.89 3.53
N LEU A 88 4.48 -3.42 2.32
CA LEU A 88 4.10 -4.12 1.10
C LEU A 88 4.71 -5.52 1.05
N LYS A 89 6.02 -5.66 1.35
CA LYS A 89 6.71 -6.93 1.39
C LYS A 89 6.05 -7.89 2.38
N SER A 90 5.81 -7.45 3.61
CA SER A 90 5.16 -8.25 4.66
C SER A 90 3.77 -8.74 4.23
N LYS A 91 2.96 -7.88 3.61
CA LYS A 91 1.62 -8.28 3.12
C LYS A 91 1.68 -9.26 1.96
N VAL A 92 2.66 -9.13 1.07
CA VAL A 92 2.88 -10.11 0.00
C VAL A 92 3.36 -11.45 0.54
N GLU A 93 4.23 -11.45 1.55
CA GLU A 93 4.68 -12.68 2.23
C GLU A 93 3.52 -13.39 2.96
N GLU A 94 2.62 -12.64 3.58
CA GLU A 94 1.39 -13.18 4.18
C GLU A 94 0.50 -13.87 3.12
N ILE A 95 0.26 -13.20 1.99
CA ILE A 95 -0.50 -13.79 0.87
C ILE A 95 0.21 -15.04 0.33
N HIS A 96 1.53 -14.99 0.19
CA HIS A 96 2.34 -16.13 -0.24
C HIS A 96 2.20 -17.32 0.71
N ALA A 97 2.30 -17.08 2.01
CA ALA A 97 2.12 -18.12 3.03
C ALA A 97 0.72 -18.75 2.96
N ASN A 98 -0.31 -17.93 2.75
CA ASN A 98 -1.69 -18.42 2.59
C ASN A 98 -1.86 -19.29 1.32
N ILE A 99 -1.18 -18.97 0.23
CA ILE A 99 -1.15 -19.82 -0.97
C ILE A 99 -0.48 -21.18 -0.66
N LEU A 100 0.62 -21.17 0.06
CA LEU A 100 1.32 -22.40 0.45
C LEU A 100 0.54 -23.23 1.47
N ALA A 101 -0.24 -22.59 2.32
CA ALA A 101 -1.09 -23.24 3.32
C ALA A 101 -2.31 -23.96 2.73
N ILE A 102 -2.65 -23.73 1.44
CA ILE A 102 -3.74 -24.47 0.79
C ILE A 102 -3.45 -25.99 0.89
N PRO A 103 -4.32 -26.80 1.52
CA PRO A 103 -4.08 -28.21 1.69
C PRO A 103 -4.00 -28.96 0.34
N LYS A 104 -3.17 -30.01 0.29
CA LYS A 104 -2.97 -30.77 -0.97
C LYS A 104 -4.05 -31.81 -1.25
N ASN A 105 -4.67 -32.37 -0.23
CA ASN A 105 -5.56 -33.53 -0.33
C ASN A 105 -6.92 -33.26 0.33
N VAL A 106 -7.57 -32.19 -0.10
CA VAL A 106 -8.87 -31.79 0.42
C VAL A 106 -9.88 -31.64 -0.71
N SER A 107 -11.15 -31.55 -0.35
CA SER A 107 -12.22 -31.32 -1.31
C SER A 107 -12.01 -30.01 -2.07
N ARG A 108 -12.55 -29.97 -3.29
CA ARG A 108 -12.48 -28.79 -4.13
C ARG A 108 -13.09 -27.53 -3.46
N ASP A 109 -14.17 -27.71 -2.68
CA ASP A 109 -14.85 -26.61 -2.02
C ASP A 109 -13.98 -25.93 -0.97
N VAL A 110 -13.14 -26.69 -0.24
CA VAL A 110 -12.16 -26.13 0.69
C VAL A 110 -11.15 -25.27 -0.06
N VAL A 111 -10.65 -25.77 -1.19
CA VAL A 111 -9.69 -25.01 -2.03
C VAL A 111 -10.34 -23.73 -2.57
N ILE A 112 -11.59 -23.78 -3.01
CA ILE A 112 -12.32 -22.61 -3.51
C ILE A 112 -12.45 -21.55 -2.42
N ARG A 113 -12.80 -21.91 -1.18
CA ARG A 113 -12.86 -20.96 -0.06
C ARG A 113 -11.50 -20.29 0.19
N GLN A 114 -10.42 -21.06 0.18
CA GLN A 114 -9.08 -20.49 0.34
C GLN A 114 -8.70 -19.52 -0.80
N ILE A 115 -9.06 -19.85 -2.04
CA ILE A 115 -8.86 -18.95 -3.18
C ILE A 115 -9.66 -17.65 -3.03
N HIS A 116 -10.89 -17.71 -2.51
CA HIS A 116 -11.67 -16.50 -2.22
C HIS A 116 -10.97 -15.60 -1.21
N LEU A 117 -10.43 -16.17 -0.13
CA LEU A 117 -9.68 -15.43 0.88
C LEU A 117 -8.44 -14.76 0.26
N ILE A 118 -7.65 -15.52 -0.49
CA ILE A 118 -6.45 -15.00 -1.19
C ILE A 118 -6.83 -13.87 -2.16
N ASN A 119 -7.90 -14.05 -2.92
CA ASN A 119 -8.39 -13.02 -3.83
C ASN A 119 -8.82 -11.74 -3.10
N SER A 120 -9.45 -11.86 -1.95
CA SER A 120 -9.84 -10.71 -1.13
C SER A 120 -8.61 -9.97 -0.59
N GLN A 121 -7.58 -10.69 -0.16
CA GLN A 121 -6.31 -10.12 0.28
C GLN A 121 -5.60 -9.37 -0.87
N ILE A 122 -5.53 -9.97 -2.07
CA ILE A 122 -4.93 -9.34 -3.24
C ILE A 122 -5.69 -8.05 -3.61
N ARG A 123 -7.01 -8.10 -3.66
CA ARG A 123 -7.82 -6.90 -3.94
C ARG A 123 -7.64 -5.82 -2.90
N GLY A 124 -7.69 -6.17 -1.62
CA GLY A 124 -7.47 -5.24 -0.53
C GLY A 124 -6.10 -4.56 -0.63
N LEU A 125 -5.06 -5.33 -0.97
CA LEU A 125 -3.72 -4.79 -1.18
C LEU A 125 -3.65 -3.82 -2.37
N VAL A 126 -4.27 -4.19 -3.49
CA VAL A 126 -4.30 -3.36 -4.71
C VAL A 126 -5.08 -2.07 -4.46
N ASN A 127 -6.29 -2.16 -3.91
CA ASN A 127 -7.13 -1.01 -3.61
C ASN A 127 -6.47 -0.06 -2.60
N TYR A 128 -5.82 -0.63 -1.58
CA TYR A 128 -5.12 0.18 -0.58
C TYR A 128 -3.98 1.02 -1.19
N TYR A 129 -3.28 0.48 -2.19
CA TYR A 129 -2.15 1.16 -2.85
C TYR A 129 -2.51 1.78 -4.20
N GLU A 130 -3.79 2.05 -4.45
CA GLU A 130 -4.27 2.67 -5.69
C GLU A 130 -3.64 4.04 -5.97
N ALA A 131 -3.41 4.84 -4.92
CA ALA A 131 -2.80 6.16 -5.03
C ALA A 131 -1.27 6.14 -5.31
N THR A 132 -0.69 4.97 -5.60
CA THR A 132 0.73 4.84 -5.90
C THR A 132 1.07 5.40 -7.29
N THR A 133 2.05 6.29 -7.35
CA THR A 133 2.66 6.67 -8.62
C THR A 133 3.42 5.47 -9.19
N TRP A 134 3.18 5.09 -10.45
CA TRP A 134 3.79 3.91 -11.10
C TRP A 134 3.52 2.59 -10.37
N VAL A 135 2.29 2.38 -10.03
CA VAL A 135 1.80 1.17 -9.34
C VAL A 135 2.26 -0.13 -10.02
N THR A 136 2.27 -0.18 -11.34
CA THR A 136 2.77 -1.32 -12.13
C THR A 136 4.20 -1.70 -11.79
N VAL A 137 5.09 -0.72 -11.60
CA VAL A 137 6.49 -0.97 -11.24
C VAL A 137 6.59 -1.54 -9.83
N ALA A 138 5.81 -1.00 -8.88
CA ALA A 138 5.79 -1.46 -7.51
C ALA A 138 5.33 -2.92 -7.38
N PHE A 139 4.31 -3.31 -8.17
CA PHE A 139 3.71 -4.64 -8.07
C PHE A 139 4.26 -5.70 -9.04
N LYS A 140 4.98 -5.31 -10.10
CA LYS A 140 5.47 -6.24 -11.14
C LYS A 140 6.20 -7.47 -10.58
N ARG A 141 7.14 -7.27 -9.67
CA ARG A 141 7.93 -8.34 -9.05
C ARG A 141 7.06 -9.28 -8.21
N TYR A 142 6.17 -8.72 -7.42
CA TYR A 142 5.31 -9.48 -6.52
C TYR A 142 4.24 -10.27 -7.27
N ARG A 143 3.72 -9.71 -8.37
CA ARG A 143 2.80 -10.41 -9.26
C ARG A 143 3.41 -11.74 -9.75
N GLN A 144 4.61 -11.68 -10.33
CA GLN A 144 5.28 -12.88 -10.85
C GLN A 144 5.53 -13.92 -9.74
N TYR A 145 5.96 -13.46 -8.57
CA TYR A 145 6.23 -14.30 -7.42
C TYR A 145 4.98 -15.05 -6.95
N LEU A 146 3.88 -14.34 -6.72
CA LEU A 146 2.62 -14.94 -6.28
C LEU A 146 1.99 -15.85 -7.35
N GLN A 147 2.05 -15.45 -8.63
CA GLN A 147 1.55 -16.26 -9.73
C GLN A 147 2.28 -17.60 -9.83
N HIS A 148 3.60 -17.58 -9.75
CA HIS A 148 4.39 -18.81 -9.83
C HIS A 148 4.07 -19.78 -8.70
N THR A 149 3.99 -19.28 -7.47
CA THR A 149 3.64 -20.08 -6.30
C THR A 149 2.24 -20.68 -6.41
N ALA A 150 1.26 -19.86 -6.78
CA ALA A 150 -0.12 -20.31 -6.93
C ALA A 150 -0.27 -21.32 -8.07
N HIS A 151 0.41 -21.12 -9.20
CA HIS A 151 0.40 -22.07 -10.31
C HIS A 151 0.92 -23.46 -9.87
N LYS A 152 2.06 -23.50 -9.20
CA LYS A 152 2.63 -24.74 -8.67
C LYS A 152 1.70 -25.43 -7.67
N ARG A 153 1.14 -24.65 -6.72
CA ARG A 153 0.30 -25.18 -5.63
C ARG A 153 -1.02 -25.71 -6.12
N LEU A 154 -1.63 -25.06 -7.09
CA LEU A 154 -3.00 -25.31 -7.55
C LEU A 154 -3.10 -26.05 -8.88
N LYS A 155 -1.99 -26.53 -9.43
CA LYS A 155 -1.92 -27.20 -10.74
C LYS A 155 -2.96 -28.32 -10.89
N LYS A 156 -3.12 -29.18 -9.90
CA LYS A 156 -4.07 -30.31 -9.92
C LYS A 156 -5.55 -29.90 -9.91
N TYR A 157 -5.87 -28.68 -9.49
CA TYR A 157 -7.25 -28.17 -9.40
C TYR A 157 -7.70 -27.41 -10.64
N SER A 158 -6.89 -27.38 -11.70
CA SER A 158 -7.21 -26.68 -12.95
C SER A 158 -7.63 -25.23 -12.74
N VAL A 159 -6.89 -24.49 -11.90
CA VAL A 159 -7.14 -23.08 -11.62
C VAL A 159 -6.65 -22.22 -12.78
N LYS A 160 -7.45 -21.23 -13.19
CA LYS A 160 -7.10 -20.25 -14.22
C LYS A 160 -6.89 -18.87 -13.59
N TRP A 161 -5.90 -18.15 -14.09
CA TRP A 161 -5.72 -16.75 -13.79
C TRP A 161 -6.71 -15.89 -14.57
N ILE A 162 -7.26 -14.88 -13.90
CA ILE A 162 -8.04 -13.83 -14.52
C ILE A 162 -7.48 -12.46 -14.12
N PRO A 163 -7.45 -11.48 -15.03
CA PRO A 163 -7.09 -10.12 -14.70
C PRO A 163 -7.99 -9.56 -13.59
N ALA A 164 -7.43 -8.78 -12.68
CA ALA A 164 -8.19 -8.22 -11.55
C ALA A 164 -9.35 -7.32 -11.99
N ASN A 165 -9.16 -6.55 -13.06
CA ASN A 165 -10.20 -5.69 -13.65
C ASN A 165 -11.41 -6.43 -14.23
N LYS A 166 -11.25 -7.71 -14.58
CA LYS A 166 -12.35 -8.56 -15.09
C LYS A 166 -13.08 -9.33 -14.00
N THR A 167 -12.68 -9.15 -12.74
CA THR A 167 -13.26 -9.85 -11.60
C THR A 167 -14.11 -8.93 -10.74
N SER A 168 -15.17 -8.38 -11.32
CA SER A 168 -16.18 -7.62 -10.54
C SER A 168 -16.82 -8.45 -9.44
N THR A 169 -16.85 -9.79 -9.63
CA THR A 169 -17.42 -10.74 -8.66
C THR A 169 -16.44 -11.86 -8.36
N LEU A 170 -16.40 -12.31 -7.10
CA LEU A 170 -15.70 -13.53 -6.74
C LEU A 170 -16.37 -14.74 -7.39
N PRO A 171 -15.62 -15.79 -7.79
CA PRO A 171 -16.20 -17.03 -8.26
C PRO A 171 -17.16 -17.59 -7.17
N SER A 172 -18.35 -18.00 -7.56
CA SER A 172 -19.29 -18.62 -6.63
C SER A 172 -18.72 -19.93 -6.07
N ILE A 173 -18.87 -20.15 -4.77
CA ILE A 173 -18.47 -21.40 -4.11
C ILE A 173 -19.25 -22.59 -4.70
N HIS A 174 -20.48 -22.38 -5.12
CA HIS A 174 -21.36 -23.41 -5.70
C HIS A 174 -21.22 -23.54 -7.22
N SER A 175 -20.39 -22.73 -7.87
CA SER A 175 -20.24 -22.82 -9.32
C SER A 175 -19.52 -24.09 -9.72
N LYS A 176 -20.03 -24.77 -10.77
CA LYS A 176 -19.33 -25.90 -11.43
C LYS A 176 -18.06 -25.45 -12.18
N HIS A 177 -17.82 -24.15 -12.23
CA HIS A 177 -16.64 -23.58 -12.90
C HIS A 177 -15.38 -23.82 -12.11
N LYS A 178 -14.27 -23.89 -12.84
CA LYS A 178 -12.92 -24.00 -12.26
C LYS A 178 -12.64 -22.78 -11.37
N ALA A 179 -12.09 -23.01 -10.19
CA ALA A 179 -11.66 -21.93 -9.31
C ALA A 179 -10.66 -20.99 -10.02
N LYS A 180 -10.79 -19.68 -9.76
CA LYS A 180 -9.99 -18.65 -10.41
C LYS A 180 -9.30 -17.79 -9.36
N ILE A 181 -8.02 -17.49 -9.57
CA ILE A 181 -7.24 -16.58 -8.73
C ILE A 181 -7.10 -15.25 -9.44
N VAL A 182 -7.40 -14.18 -8.73
CA VAL A 182 -7.23 -12.81 -9.22
C VAL A 182 -5.75 -12.50 -9.37
N ALA A 183 -5.34 -12.07 -10.55
CA ALA A 183 -4.00 -11.55 -10.76
C ALA A 183 -3.86 -10.16 -10.14
N ILE A 184 -2.68 -9.84 -9.61
CA ILE A 184 -2.34 -8.46 -9.28
C ILE A 184 -2.28 -7.69 -10.61
N PRO A 185 -3.01 -6.57 -10.76
CA PRO A 185 -3.11 -5.87 -12.04
C PRO A 185 -1.75 -5.37 -12.53
N TYR A 186 -1.62 -5.36 -13.83
CA TYR A 186 -0.40 -4.94 -14.52
C TYR A 186 -0.56 -3.60 -15.25
N LYS A 187 -1.75 -3.32 -15.77
CA LYS A 187 -2.00 -2.16 -16.64
C LYS A 187 -3.17 -1.27 -16.23
N ASP A 188 -4.07 -1.71 -15.38
CA ASP A 188 -5.42 -1.16 -15.33
C ASP A 188 -5.73 -0.36 -14.04
N LEU A 189 -4.71 0.20 -13.42
CA LEU A 189 -4.85 1.13 -12.30
C LEU A 189 -4.61 2.59 -12.72
N TRP A 190 -4.93 2.93 -13.98
CA TRP A 190 -4.86 4.29 -14.52
C TRP A 190 -6.21 4.72 -15.05
#